data_bfbeb8687896f9e523e04cb8ceef02ab
#
_entry.id   bfbeb8687896f9e523e04cb8ceef02ab
#
_cell.length_a   1.000
_cell.length_b   1.000
_cell.length_c   1.000
_cell.angle_alpha   90.00
_cell.angle_beta   90.00
_cell.angle_gamma   90.00
#
_symmetry.space_group_name_H-M   'P 1'
#
loop_
_entity.id
_entity.type
_entity.pdbx_description
1 polymer ?
#
loop_
_entity_poly.entity_id
_entity_poly.type
_entity_poly.pdbx_seq_one_letter_code
_entity_poly.pdbx_strand_id
1 'polypeptide(L)'
;MTPSATAGVTRGQTIATICARGGSKGLLGKNTRLFAGKPLIVHSIEQARACLAIDAVVVSTDDAVIADIARAAGASVPYLRPAELASDTAAKLPVIEHLVRHLEQGGQSIARIVDLQPTSPLRDAQDITQALSACPGMPLTVSVREAQDNPYFNMLERGADGRMALCKGQGSIRRQDSPAVYALNGSIYVWHRPALAQAAIDGLWSVALGVYVMPHWKSVDIDDLNDFEYAEWLYHRHKAYGL
;
A
#
# COMPACT_ATOMS: atom_id res chain seq x y z
N MET A 1 34.84 37.25 -16.02
CA MET A 1 34.19 35.95 -16.32
C MET A 1 33.87 35.29 -15.01
N THR A 2 32.64 35.42 -14.53
CA THR A 2 32.12 34.79 -13.32
C THR A 2 31.68 33.36 -13.69
N PRO A 3 32.03 32.31 -12.96
CA PRO A 3 31.53 30.97 -13.21
C PRO A 3 30.06 30.90 -12.84
N SER A 4 29.24 30.55 -13.82
CA SER A 4 27.84 30.21 -13.63
C SER A 4 27.75 28.98 -12.72
N ALA A 5 27.21 29.17 -11.52
CA ALA A 5 26.82 28.07 -10.63
C ALA A 5 25.67 27.30 -11.30
N THR A 6 25.97 26.16 -11.90
CA THR A 6 24.96 25.14 -12.23
C THR A 6 24.31 24.70 -10.92
N ALA A 7 23.14 25.22 -10.65
CA ALA A 7 22.27 24.71 -9.59
C ALA A 7 22.03 23.22 -9.88
N GLY A 8 22.68 22.35 -9.10
CA GLY A 8 22.46 20.92 -9.18
C GLY A 8 20.98 20.67 -8.91
N VAL A 9 20.28 20.07 -9.88
CA VAL A 9 18.91 19.59 -9.69
C VAL A 9 18.97 18.55 -8.57
N THR A 10 18.55 18.93 -7.38
CA THR A 10 18.44 17.98 -6.26
C THR A 10 17.43 16.92 -6.66
N ARG A 11 17.90 15.69 -6.77
CA ARG A 11 17.02 14.53 -7.04
C ARG A 11 15.94 14.50 -5.96
N GLY A 12 14.67 14.61 -6.38
CA GLY A 12 13.56 14.50 -5.44
C GLY A 12 13.54 13.14 -4.73
N GLN A 13 13.17 13.13 -3.47
CA GLN A 13 13.19 11.96 -2.60
C GLN A 13 12.13 10.94 -3.00
N THR A 14 12.41 9.66 -2.73
CA THR A 14 11.44 8.57 -2.67
C THR A 14 11.13 8.28 -1.21
N ILE A 15 9.91 8.56 -0.76
CA ILE A 15 9.51 8.31 0.62
C ILE A 15 8.54 7.14 0.72
N ALA A 16 8.61 6.38 1.81
CA ALA A 16 7.55 5.45 2.17
C ALA A 16 6.54 6.14 3.09
N THR A 17 5.24 5.99 2.78
CA THR A 17 4.16 6.43 3.67
C THR A 17 3.43 5.22 4.23
N ILE A 18 3.10 5.25 5.53
CA ILE A 18 2.33 4.22 6.22
C ILE A 18 1.21 4.93 6.97
N CYS A 19 -0.03 4.70 6.53
CA CYS A 19 -1.21 5.31 7.15
C CYS A 19 -1.86 4.32 8.11
N ALA A 20 -1.80 4.58 9.41
CA ALA A 20 -2.36 3.74 10.46
C ALA A 20 -3.25 4.58 11.39
N ARG A 21 -4.54 4.26 11.49
CA ARG A 21 -5.45 4.90 12.45
C ARG A 21 -5.61 4.06 13.70
N GLY A 22 -5.93 4.70 14.85
CA GLY A 22 -6.19 4.03 16.12
C GLY A 22 -7.48 3.21 16.12
N GLY A 23 -8.55 3.74 15.48
CA GLY A 23 -9.89 3.17 15.47
C GLY A 23 -10.09 2.06 14.42
N SER A 24 -9.49 0.88 14.58
CA SER A 24 -9.75 -0.28 13.70
C SER A 24 -11.02 -1.01 14.12
N LYS A 25 -12.01 -1.16 13.21
CA LYS A 25 -13.31 -1.80 13.52
C LYS A 25 -13.28 -3.33 13.45
N GLY A 26 -12.62 -3.91 12.46
CA GLY A 26 -12.60 -5.35 12.25
C GLY A 26 -11.76 -6.08 13.31
N LEU A 27 -10.59 -5.52 13.67
CA LEU A 27 -9.72 -6.03 14.71
C LEU A 27 -9.22 -4.85 15.56
N LEU A 28 -9.74 -4.73 16.79
CA LEU A 28 -9.38 -3.65 17.70
C LEU A 28 -7.87 -3.64 17.99
N GLY A 29 -7.27 -2.44 17.93
CA GLY A 29 -5.84 -2.26 18.17
C GLY A 29 -4.95 -2.96 17.13
N LYS A 30 -5.47 -3.27 15.94
CA LYS A 30 -4.80 -4.07 14.90
C LYS A 30 -3.34 -3.65 14.67
N ASN A 31 -3.09 -2.34 14.51
CA ASN A 31 -1.76 -1.82 14.19
C ASN A 31 -0.72 -2.00 15.32
N THR A 32 -1.17 -2.09 16.57
CA THR A 32 -0.33 -2.28 17.76
C THR A 32 -0.29 -3.71 18.26
N ARG A 33 -1.15 -4.59 17.72
CA ARG A 33 -1.21 -6.00 18.09
C ARG A 33 0.08 -6.70 17.68
N LEU A 34 0.57 -7.60 18.54
CA LEU A 34 1.79 -8.37 18.26
C LEU A 34 1.54 -9.41 17.17
N PHE A 35 2.20 -9.25 16.06
CA PHE A 35 2.28 -10.18 14.94
C PHE A 35 3.70 -10.72 14.88
N ALA A 36 3.88 -12.04 15.01
CA ALA A 36 5.19 -12.68 15.07
C ALA A 36 6.18 -12.00 16.05
N GLY A 37 5.66 -11.56 17.21
CA GLY A 37 6.45 -10.98 18.30
C GLY A 37 6.71 -9.48 18.22
N LYS A 38 6.19 -8.76 17.20
CA LYS A 38 6.33 -7.31 17.03
C LYS A 38 4.97 -6.66 16.74
N PRO A 39 4.71 -5.39 17.11
CA PRO A 39 3.52 -4.67 16.68
C PRO A 39 3.37 -4.72 15.15
N LEU A 40 2.16 -4.95 14.66
CA LEU A 40 1.89 -5.16 13.23
C LEU A 40 2.47 -4.06 12.33
N ILE A 41 2.33 -2.79 12.73
CA ILE A 41 2.86 -1.64 11.97
C ILE A 41 4.39 -1.68 11.81
N VAL A 42 5.11 -2.27 12.78
CA VAL A 42 6.59 -2.32 12.79
C VAL A 42 7.11 -3.13 11.60
N HIS A 43 6.40 -4.18 11.20
CA HIS A 43 6.77 -4.97 10.02
C HIS A 43 6.87 -4.10 8.76
N SER A 44 5.87 -3.25 8.51
CA SER A 44 5.87 -2.34 7.35
C SER A 44 6.97 -1.28 7.44
N ILE A 45 7.26 -0.76 8.64
CA ILE A 45 8.34 0.20 8.86
C ILE A 45 9.70 -0.45 8.59
N GLU A 46 9.97 -1.63 9.14
CA GLU A 46 11.22 -2.36 8.94
C GLU A 46 11.44 -2.73 7.46
N GLN A 47 10.40 -3.19 6.77
CA GLN A 47 10.44 -3.51 5.34
C GLN A 47 10.78 -2.29 4.49
N ALA A 48 10.15 -1.15 4.77
CA ALA A 48 10.44 0.11 4.09
C ALA A 48 11.88 0.56 4.34
N ARG A 49 12.37 0.49 5.59
CA ARG A 49 13.74 0.86 5.96
C ARG A 49 14.80 -0.05 5.38
N ALA A 50 14.47 -1.32 5.14
CA ALA A 50 15.36 -2.28 4.49
C ALA A 50 15.46 -2.09 2.95
N CYS A 51 14.54 -1.33 2.34
CA CYS A 51 14.58 -1.02 0.92
C CYS A 51 15.50 0.17 0.65
N LEU A 52 16.66 -0.06 0.02
CA LEU A 52 17.67 0.97 -0.25
C LEU A 52 17.20 2.10 -1.17
N ALA A 53 16.08 1.91 -1.88
CA ALA A 53 15.49 2.91 -2.76
C ALA A 53 14.55 3.90 -2.01
N ILE A 54 14.33 3.70 -0.70
CA ILE A 54 13.52 4.56 0.16
C ILE A 54 14.44 5.49 0.94
N ASP A 55 14.29 6.80 0.75
CA ASP A 55 15.10 7.82 1.44
C ASP A 55 14.57 8.10 2.86
N ALA A 56 13.25 7.99 3.08
CA ALA A 56 12.63 8.22 4.40
C ALA A 56 11.35 7.39 4.58
N VAL A 57 11.07 6.99 5.82
CA VAL A 57 9.82 6.32 6.21
C VAL A 57 9.01 7.23 7.10
N VAL A 58 7.78 7.52 6.68
CA VAL A 58 6.90 8.48 7.37
C VAL A 58 5.56 7.82 7.69
N VAL A 59 5.14 7.92 8.95
CA VAL A 59 3.86 7.38 9.42
C VAL A 59 2.87 8.52 9.66
N SER A 60 1.64 8.35 9.15
CA SER A 60 0.50 9.20 9.44
C SER A 60 -0.46 8.45 10.37
N THR A 61 -0.65 8.95 11.57
CA THR A 61 -1.57 8.39 12.58
C THR A 61 -2.22 9.47 13.43
N ASP A 62 -3.42 9.19 13.91
CA ASP A 62 -4.17 9.98 14.89
C ASP A 62 -3.95 9.47 16.34
N ASP A 63 -3.27 8.33 16.50
CA ASP A 63 -3.09 7.63 17.75
C ASP A 63 -1.66 7.85 18.29
N ALA A 64 -1.54 8.36 19.51
CA ALA A 64 -0.25 8.63 20.14
C ALA A 64 0.56 7.35 20.42
N VAL A 65 -0.10 6.23 20.73
CA VAL A 65 0.58 4.94 20.98
C VAL A 65 1.19 4.42 19.67
N ILE A 66 0.44 4.49 18.57
CA ILE A 66 0.95 4.12 17.24
C ILE A 66 2.12 5.04 16.85
N ALA A 67 2.02 6.35 17.14
CA ALA A 67 3.08 7.31 16.85
C ALA A 67 4.38 6.97 17.60
N ASP A 68 4.29 6.63 18.88
CA ASP A 68 5.46 6.28 19.69
C ASP A 68 6.10 4.96 19.23
N ILE A 69 5.28 3.93 18.93
CA ILE A 69 5.76 2.68 18.35
C ILE A 69 6.47 2.93 17.01
N ALA A 70 5.90 3.77 16.15
CA ALA A 70 6.47 4.09 14.85
C ALA A 70 7.81 4.81 14.97
N ARG A 71 7.92 5.80 15.89
CA ARG A 71 9.17 6.50 16.18
C ARG A 71 10.25 5.56 16.72
N ALA A 72 9.88 4.68 17.66
CA ALA A 72 10.77 3.67 18.22
C ALA A 72 11.29 2.69 17.14
N ALA A 73 10.47 2.39 16.12
CA ALA A 73 10.85 1.57 14.97
C ALA A 73 11.67 2.35 13.91
N GLY A 74 11.90 3.65 14.11
CA GLY A 74 12.74 4.50 13.24
C GLY A 74 12.00 5.19 12.09
N ALA A 75 10.67 5.30 12.15
CA ALA A 75 9.89 6.13 11.24
C ALA A 75 9.73 7.56 11.77
N SER A 76 9.57 8.52 10.86
CA SER A 76 9.16 9.88 11.20
C SER A 76 7.64 9.94 11.39
N VAL A 77 7.19 10.65 12.42
CA VAL A 77 5.78 11.00 12.65
C VAL A 77 5.71 12.50 12.87
N PRO A 78 5.54 13.29 11.78
CA PRO A 78 5.71 14.74 11.85
C PRO A 78 4.60 15.45 12.66
N TYR A 79 3.42 14.85 12.74
CA TYR A 79 2.28 15.37 13.50
C TYR A 79 1.30 14.22 13.81
N LEU A 80 0.38 14.45 14.75
CA LEU A 80 -0.80 13.59 14.88
C LEU A 80 -1.86 14.02 13.86
N ARG A 81 -2.36 13.05 13.09
CA ARG A 81 -3.34 13.27 12.03
C ARG A 81 -4.60 13.97 12.57
N PRO A 82 -5.08 15.05 11.92
CA PRO A 82 -6.33 15.69 12.27
C PRO A 82 -7.52 14.71 12.25
N ALA A 83 -8.47 14.91 13.16
CA ALA A 83 -9.61 14.02 13.37
C ALA A 83 -10.49 13.83 12.11
N GLU A 84 -10.62 14.87 11.29
CA GLU A 84 -11.36 14.84 10.02
C GLU A 84 -10.75 13.88 9.00
N LEU A 85 -9.44 13.65 9.06
CA LEU A 85 -8.70 12.69 8.22
C LEU A 85 -8.55 11.31 8.88
N ALA A 86 -9.06 11.13 10.10
CA ALA A 86 -9.00 9.87 10.85
C ALA A 86 -10.37 9.17 10.95
N SER A 87 -11.42 9.78 10.40
CA SER A 87 -12.77 9.21 10.39
C SER A 87 -12.84 7.90 9.59
N ASP A 88 -13.87 7.09 9.85
CA ASP A 88 -14.12 5.85 9.12
C ASP A 88 -14.43 6.05 7.64
N THR A 89 -14.89 7.24 7.27
CA THR A 89 -15.23 7.64 5.89
C THR A 89 -14.10 8.39 5.20
N ALA A 90 -13.01 8.69 5.91
CA ALA A 90 -11.87 9.37 5.32
C ALA A 90 -11.21 8.51 4.24
N ALA A 91 -11.21 9.00 3.01
CA ALA A 91 -10.56 8.33 1.90
C ALA A 91 -9.03 8.35 2.08
N LYS A 92 -8.36 7.25 1.69
CA LYS A 92 -6.92 7.06 1.89
C LYS A 92 -6.06 8.09 1.15
N LEU A 93 -6.41 8.39 -0.11
CA LEU A 93 -5.63 9.31 -0.96
C LEU A 93 -5.50 10.72 -0.39
N PRO A 94 -6.57 11.39 0.09
CA PRO A 94 -6.45 12.67 0.79
C PRO A 94 -5.55 12.63 2.04
N VAL A 95 -5.52 11.51 2.76
CA VAL A 95 -4.63 11.35 3.94
C VAL A 95 -3.17 11.34 3.52
N ILE A 96 -2.83 10.59 2.47
CA ILE A 96 -1.45 10.53 1.94
C ILE A 96 -1.06 11.90 1.38
N GLU A 97 -1.94 12.53 0.60
CA GLU A 97 -1.70 13.85 0.01
C GLU A 97 -1.47 14.91 1.08
N HIS A 98 -2.26 14.91 2.16
CA HIS A 98 -2.07 15.81 3.30
C HIS A 98 -0.69 15.63 3.94
N LEU A 99 -0.25 14.39 4.16
CA LEU A 99 1.06 14.09 4.71
C LEU A 99 2.18 14.59 3.80
N VAL A 100 2.09 14.31 2.50
CA VAL A 100 3.11 14.71 1.52
C VAL A 100 3.20 16.23 1.43
N ARG A 101 2.07 16.95 1.37
CA ARG A 101 2.06 18.42 1.38
C ARG A 101 2.67 19.02 2.64
N HIS A 102 2.43 18.43 3.79
CA HIS A 102 3.05 18.87 5.05
C HIS A 102 4.58 18.77 4.98
N LEU A 103 5.12 17.67 4.43
CA LEU A 103 6.56 17.49 4.26
C LEU A 103 7.15 18.47 3.25
N GLU A 104 6.45 18.73 2.14
CA GLU A 104 6.85 19.72 1.13
C GLU A 104 6.85 21.16 1.69
N GLN A 105 5.87 21.51 2.51
CA GLN A 105 5.84 22.80 3.24
C GLN A 105 7.03 22.94 4.21
N GLY A 106 7.54 21.82 4.74
CA GLY A 106 8.77 21.73 5.50
C GLY A 106 10.07 21.79 4.66
N GLY A 107 9.96 22.02 3.34
CA GLY A 107 11.10 22.16 2.43
C GLY A 107 11.60 20.86 1.80
N GLN A 108 10.92 19.74 1.96
CA GLN A 108 11.30 18.47 1.31
C GLN A 108 10.87 18.47 -0.16
N SER A 109 11.76 17.99 -1.04
CA SER A 109 11.46 17.76 -2.46
C SER A 109 11.14 16.27 -2.67
N ILE A 110 9.88 15.93 -2.92
CA ILE A 110 9.41 14.55 -3.04
C ILE A 110 9.08 14.24 -4.50
N ALA A 111 9.72 13.21 -5.06
CA ALA A 111 9.48 12.77 -6.43
C ALA A 111 8.56 11.54 -6.49
N ARG A 112 8.72 10.61 -5.55
CA ARG A 112 7.94 9.36 -5.48
C ARG A 112 7.48 9.07 -4.07
N ILE A 113 6.28 8.50 -3.98
CA ILE A 113 5.67 8.06 -2.74
C ILE A 113 5.36 6.57 -2.85
N VAL A 114 5.89 5.78 -1.92
CA VAL A 114 5.59 4.35 -1.78
C VAL A 114 4.66 4.20 -0.60
N ASP A 115 3.36 4.12 -0.87
CA ASP A 115 2.38 3.90 0.18
C ASP A 115 2.30 2.41 0.51
N LEU A 116 2.55 2.07 1.76
CA LEU A 116 2.59 0.71 2.28
C LEU A 116 1.46 0.49 3.27
N GLN A 117 0.64 -0.52 3.00
CA GLN A 117 -0.43 -0.88 3.91
C GLN A 117 0.13 -1.60 5.14
N PRO A 118 -0.17 -1.13 6.38
CA PRO A 118 0.34 -1.79 7.59
C PRO A 118 -0.23 -3.20 7.80
N THR A 119 -1.40 -3.49 7.22
CA THR A 119 -2.12 -4.76 7.35
C THR A 119 -1.70 -5.84 6.35
N SER A 120 -0.64 -5.58 5.56
CA SER A 120 -0.03 -6.56 4.64
C SER A 120 1.40 -6.91 5.11
N PRO A 121 1.59 -7.63 6.24
CA PRO A 121 2.91 -7.83 6.85
C PRO A 121 3.81 -8.81 6.10
N LEU A 122 3.26 -9.59 5.16
CA LEU A 122 3.98 -10.70 4.51
C LEU A 122 4.84 -10.27 3.30
N ARG A 123 4.71 -9.01 2.83
CA ARG A 123 5.65 -8.47 1.84
C ARG A 123 7.04 -8.32 2.45
N ASP A 124 8.05 -8.15 1.63
CA ASP A 124 9.40 -7.83 2.05
C ASP A 124 9.98 -6.62 1.28
N ALA A 125 11.23 -6.26 1.60
CA ALA A 125 11.92 -5.14 0.95
C ALA A 125 12.16 -5.38 -0.55
N GLN A 126 12.25 -6.63 -0.98
CA GLN A 126 12.41 -6.99 -2.39
C GLN A 126 11.12 -6.69 -3.17
N ASP A 127 9.95 -6.99 -2.59
CA ASP A 127 8.65 -6.64 -3.21
C ASP A 127 8.54 -5.12 -3.44
N ILE A 128 9.00 -4.31 -2.46
CA ILE A 128 9.01 -2.85 -2.60
C ILE A 128 9.96 -2.42 -3.74
N THR A 129 11.15 -2.99 -3.78
CA THR A 129 12.15 -2.70 -4.83
C THR A 129 11.63 -3.07 -6.22
N GLN A 130 10.99 -4.23 -6.32
CA GLN A 130 10.41 -4.71 -7.58
C GLN A 130 9.22 -3.85 -8.03
N ALA A 131 8.34 -3.45 -7.11
CA ALA A 131 7.23 -2.55 -7.42
C ALA A 131 7.72 -1.19 -7.94
N LEU A 132 8.81 -0.64 -7.35
CA LEU A 132 9.44 0.60 -7.79
C LEU A 132 9.99 0.54 -9.22
N SER A 133 10.35 -0.64 -9.70
CA SER A 133 10.96 -0.89 -11.03
C SER A 133 10.02 -1.57 -12.03
N ALA A 134 8.88 -2.10 -11.61
CA ALA A 134 8.01 -2.94 -12.43
C ALA A 134 7.45 -2.23 -13.67
N CYS A 135 7.08 -0.95 -13.54
CA CYS A 135 6.42 -0.20 -14.61
C CYS A 135 7.08 1.17 -14.79
N PRO A 136 8.27 1.25 -15.41
CA PRO A 136 8.96 2.51 -15.65
C PRO A 136 8.09 3.49 -16.45
N GLY A 137 7.97 4.73 -15.96
CA GLY A 137 7.20 5.78 -16.62
C GLY A 137 5.70 5.77 -16.33
N MET A 138 5.16 4.75 -15.67
CA MET A 138 3.77 4.78 -15.23
C MET A 138 3.59 5.74 -14.05
N PRO A 139 2.54 6.59 -14.08
CA PRO A 139 2.28 7.56 -13.01
C PRO A 139 1.94 6.87 -11.67
N LEU A 140 1.40 5.67 -11.73
CA LEU A 140 1.10 4.80 -10.58
C LEU A 140 1.50 3.36 -10.90
N THR A 141 2.16 2.67 -9.97
CA THR A 141 2.29 1.21 -9.98
C THR A 141 1.62 0.67 -8.72
N VAL A 142 0.74 -0.34 -8.88
CA VAL A 142 0.04 -0.99 -7.77
C VAL A 142 0.44 -2.45 -7.66
N SER A 143 0.54 -2.96 -6.44
CA SER A 143 0.70 -4.39 -6.24
C SER A 143 -0.65 -5.11 -6.39
N VAL A 144 -0.59 -6.26 -7.05
CA VAL A 144 -1.73 -7.12 -7.32
C VAL A 144 -1.36 -8.58 -7.06
N ARG A 145 -2.34 -9.45 -6.97
CA ARG A 145 -2.18 -10.90 -7.10
C ARG A 145 -2.98 -11.42 -8.28
N GLU A 146 -2.62 -12.54 -8.84
CA GLU A 146 -3.52 -13.24 -9.75
C GLU A 146 -4.82 -13.56 -9.03
N ALA A 147 -5.95 -13.26 -9.67
CA ALA A 147 -7.25 -13.49 -9.07
C ALA A 147 -7.57 -14.99 -9.06
N GLN A 148 -8.03 -15.50 -7.92
CA GLN A 148 -8.52 -16.86 -7.81
C GLN A 148 -9.88 -17.02 -8.49
N ASP A 149 -10.71 -15.99 -8.42
CA ASP A 149 -11.99 -15.92 -9.11
C ASP A 149 -11.86 -15.05 -10.36
N ASN A 150 -12.63 -15.40 -11.39
CA ASN A 150 -12.50 -14.77 -12.69
C ASN A 150 -13.89 -14.36 -13.22
N PRO A 151 -14.10 -13.07 -13.55
CA PRO A 151 -15.38 -12.56 -14.02
C PRO A 151 -15.84 -13.16 -15.34
N TYR A 152 -14.93 -13.78 -16.11
CA TYR A 152 -15.24 -14.48 -17.35
C TYR A 152 -15.52 -15.99 -17.15
N PHE A 153 -15.40 -16.51 -15.91
CA PHE A 153 -15.48 -17.95 -15.68
C PHE A 153 -16.40 -18.34 -14.52
N ASN A 154 -16.25 -17.75 -13.33
CA ASN A 154 -16.93 -18.22 -12.10
C ASN A 154 -17.46 -17.11 -11.18
N MET A 155 -17.43 -15.84 -11.61
CA MET A 155 -18.04 -14.75 -10.85
C MET A 155 -19.38 -14.35 -11.44
N LEU A 156 -20.38 -14.23 -10.57
CA LEU A 156 -21.74 -13.89 -10.94
C LEU A 156 -22.13 -12.54 -10.37
N GLU A 157 -22.90 -11.77 -11.14
CA GLU A 157 -23.56 -10.55 -10.67
C GLU A 157 -25.08 -10.72 -10.73
N ARG A 158 -25.78 -10.02 -9.85
CA ARG A 158 -27.25 -10.00 -9.85
C ARG A 158 -27.75 -8.84 -10.69
N GLY A 159 -28.48 -9.14 -11.76
CA GLY A 159 -29.16 -8.13 -12.56
C GLY A 159 -30.30 -7.44 -11.82
N ALA A 160 -30.79 -6.33 -12.38
CA ALA A 160 -31.92 -5.57 -11.83
C ALA A 160 -33.23 -6.41 -11.75
N ASP A 161 -33.36 -7.43 -12.60
CA ASP A 161 -34.49 -8.39 -12.62
C ASP A 161 -34.33 -9.52 -11.57
N GLY A 162 -33.27 -9.49 -10.76
CA GLY A 162 -32.96 -10.50 -9.73
C GLY A 162 -32.26 -11.75 -10.25
N ARG A 163 -32.07 -11.89 -11.56
CA ARG A 163 -31.38 -13.05 -12.15
C ARG A 163 -29.87 -12.94 -11.98
N MET A 164 -29.24 -14.11 -11.84
CA MET A 164 -27.78 -14.21 -11.80
C MET A 164 -27.22 -14.40 -13.22
N ALA A 165 -26.20 -13.65 -13.55
CA ALA A 165 -25.48 -13.76 -14.81
C ALA A 165 -23.96 -13.69 -14.56
N LEU A 166 -23.17 -14.23 -15.51
CA LEU A 166 -21.71 -14.10 -15.46
C LEU A 166 -21.33 -12.61 -15.58
N CYS A 167 -20.37 -12.16 -14.76
CA CYS A 167 -19.97 -10.75 -14.73
C CYS A 167 -19.46 -10.24 -16.09
N LYS A 168 -18.77 -11.06 -16.85
CA LYS A 168 -18.20 -10.66 -18.16
C LYS A 168 -18.24 -11.80 -19.18
N GLY A 169 -18.54 -11.43 -20.44
CA GLY A 169 -18.50 -12.35 -21.60
C GLY A 169 -19.61 -13.41 -21.56
N GLN A 170 -19.42 -14.49 -22.35
CA GLN A 170 -20.35 -15.61 -22.45
C GLN A 170 -19.88 -16.86 -21.70
N GLY A 171 -18.81 -16.72 -20.91
CA GLY A 171 -18.19 -17.80 -20.16
C GLY A 171 -17.12 -18.55 -20.96
N SER A 172 -16.04 -18.89 -20.28
CA SER A 172 -15.01 -19.79 -20.78
C SER A 172 -15.31 -21.22 -20.33
N ILE A 173 -15.04 -22.22 -21.17
CA ILE A 173 -15.26 -23.63 -20.80
C ILE A 173 -14.26 -24.07 -19.73
N ARG A 174 -13.03 -23.57 -19.79
CA ARG A 174 -11.97 -23.87 -18.84
C ARG A 174 -11.34 -22.57 -18.33
N ARG A 175 -10.89 -22.58 -17.09
CA ARG A 175 -10.27 -21.41 -16.44
C ARG A 175 -9.08 -20.87 -17.22
N GLN A 176 -8.22 -21.74 -17.73
CA GLN A 176 -7.03 -21.37 -18.49
C GLN A 176 -7.33 -20.72 -19.85
N ASP A 177 -8.56 -20.82 -20.35
CA ASP A 177 -8.98 -20.19 -21.60
C ASP A 177 -9.54 -18.77 -21.35
N SER A 178 -9.69 -18.38 -20.06
CA SER A 178 -10.14 -17.04 -19.67
C SER A 178 -8.99 -16.04 -19.71
N PRO A 179 -9.27 -14.76 -20.00
CA PRO A 179 -8.28 -13.71 -19.83
C PRO A 179 -7.72 -13.67 -18.40
N ALA A 180 -6.43 -13.36 -18.27
CA ALA A 180 -5.82 -13.15 -16.96
C ALA A 180 -6.49 -11.95 -16.23
N VAL A 181 -6.83 -12.14 -14.97
CA VAL A 181 -7.46 -11.13 -14.11
C VAL A 181 -6.63 -11.00 -12.84
N TYR A 182 -6.48 -9.77 -12.39
CA TYR A 182 -5.71 -9.44 -11.19
C TYR A 182 -6.59 -8.79 -10.15
N ALA A 183 -6.36 -9.14 -8.89
CA ALA A 183 -7.00 -8.50 -7.74
C ALA A 183 -6.00 -7.55 -7.06
N LEU A 184 -6.42 -6.32 -6.77
CA LEU A 184 -5.65 -5.42 -5.91
C LEU A 184 -5.50 -6.08 -4.54
N ASN A 185 -4.26 -6.11 -4.02
CA ASN A 185 -3.98 -6.63 -2.68
C ASN A 185 -3.71 -5.53 -1.64
N GLY A 186 -3.80 -4.26 -2.06
CA GLY A 186 -3.64 -3.10 -1.18
C GLY A 186 -2.22 -2.84 -0.66
N SER A 187 -1.30 -3.78 -0.85
CA SER A 187 -0.03 -3.84 -0.13
C SER A 187 0.94 -2.71 -0.48
N ILE A 188 1.15 -2.43 -1.77
CA ILE A 188 2.13 -1.45 -2.26
C ILE A 188 1.51 -0.59 -3.35
N TYR A 189 1.59 0.75 -3.20
CA TYR A 189 1.26 1.74 -4.23
C TYR A 189 2.45 2.65 -4.44
N VAL A 190 3.02 2.67 -5.63
CA VAL A 190 4.15 3.54 -6.01
C VAL A 190 3.62 4.67 -6.87
N TRP A 191 3.59 5.87 -6.31
CA TRP A 191 3.10 7.08 -6.94
C TRP A 191 4.24 7.96 -7.44
N HIS A 192 4.12 8.49 -8.63
CA HIS A 192 4.80 9.73 -8.97
C HIS A 192 4.06 10.90 -8.30
N ARG A 193 4.80 11.87 -7.78
CA ARG A 193 4.22 12.97 -6.99
C ARG A 193 3.05 13.70 -7.68
N PRO A 194 3.11 14.10 -8.98
CA PRO A 194 1.99 14.72 -9.65
C PRO A 194 0.75 13.82 -9.75
N ALA A 195 0.96 12.52 -9.94
CA ALA A 195 -0.14 11.56 -10.06
C ALA A 195 -0.90 11.37 -8.75
N LEU A 196 -0.20 11.37 -7.60
CA LEU A 196 -0.86 11.35 -6.30
C LEU A 196 -1.74 12.59 -6.10
N ALA A 197 -1.24 13.78 -6.45
CA ALA A 197 -2.01 15.01 -6.33
C ALA A 197 -3.28 14.98 -7.19
N GLN A 198 -3.19 14.47 -8.41
CA GLN A 198 -4.33 14.28 -9.32
C GLN A 198 -5.34 13.28 -8.73
N ALA A 199 -4.86 12.10 -8.33
CA ALA A 199 -5.72 11.04 -7.81
C ALA A 199 -6.39 11.40 -6.47
N ALA A 200 -5.78 12.27 -5.66
CA ALA A 200 -6.37 12.75 -4.42
C ALA A 200 -7.62 13.62 -4.65
N ILE A 201 -7.75 14.23 -5.85
CA ILE A 201 -8.91 15.04 -6.26
C ILE A 201 -9.92 14.18 -7.02
N ASP A 202 -9.46 13.46 -8.04
CA ASP A 202 -10.32 12.83 -9.05
C ASP A 202 -10.49 11.31 -8.85
N GLY A 203 -9.84 10.76 -7.80
CA GLY A 203 -9.89 9.34 -7.46
C GLY A 203 -8.80 8.48 -8.12
N LEU A 204 -8.63 7.27 -7.59
CA LEU A 204 -7.58 6.31 -8.00
C LEU A 204 -7.57 6.04 -9.52
N TRP A 205 -8.75 5.93 -10.11
CA TRP A 205 -8.91 5.54 -11.52
C TRP A 205 -8.74 6.69 -12.52
N SER A 206 -8.43 7.89 -12.04
CA SER A 206 -8.16 9.05 -12.91
C SER A 206 -6.76 9.03 -13.53
N VAL A 207 -5.88 8.17 -13.07
CA VAL A 207 -4.50 8.04 -13.55
C VAL A 207 -4.25 6.66 -14.17
N ALA A 208 -3.38 6.60 -15.17
CA ALA A 208 -2.93 5.33 -15.73
C ALA A 208 -2.11 4.57 -14.68
N LEU A 209 -2.27 3.25 -14.65
CA LEU A 209 -1.57 2.39 -13.69
C LEU A 209 -0.86 1.22 -14.38
N GLY A 210 0.31 0.88 -13.84
CA GLY A 210 0.98 -0.38 -14.05
C GLY A 210 0.80 -1.32 -12.86
N VAL A 211 1.14 -2.58 -13.02
CA VAL A 211 0.98 -3.59 -11.98
C VAL A 211 2.30 -4.27 -11.63
N TYR A 212 2.48 -4.57 -10.35
CA TYR A 212 3.47 -5.50 -9.82
C TYR A 212 2.75 -6.72 -9.26
N VAL A 213 2.99 -7.91 -9.82
CA VAL A 213 2.30 -9.14 -9.40
C VAL A 213 3.05 -9.77 -8.24
N MET A 214 2.41 -9.80 -7.07
CA MET A 214 2.93 -10.43 -5.85
C MET A 214 2.47 -11.88 -5.75
N PRO A 215 3.27 -12.77 -5.12
CA PRO A 215 2.83 -14.11 -4.77
C PRO A 215 1.56 -14.08 -3.92
N HIS A 216 0.66 -15.05 -4.14
CA HIS A 216 -0.62 -15.11 -3.42
C HIS A 216 -0.46 -15.10 -1.90
N TRP A 217 0.50 -15.86 -1.37
CA TRP A 217 0.72 -15.95 0.07
C TRP A 217 1.22 -14.65 0.72
N LYS A 218 1.91 -13.77 -0.04
CA LYS A 218 2.32 -12.43 0.41
C LYS A 218 1.20 -11.39 0.32
N SER A 219 0.09 -11.74 -0.29
CA SER A 219 -1.02 -10.83 -0.63
C SER A 219 -2.18 -10.90 0.37
N VAL A 220 -1.94 -11.41 1.58
CA VAL A 220 -2.93 -11.41 2.66
C VAL A 220 -3.06 -10.00 3.22
N ASP A 221 -4.29 -9.52 3.31
CA ASP A 221 -4.67 -8.31 4.02
C ASP A 221 -5.36 -8.70 5.32
N ILE A 222 -4.92 -8.15 6.44
CA ILE A 222 -5.47 -8.45 7.76
C ILE A 222 -6.63 -7.50 8.03
N ASP A 223 -7.86 -7.99 7.97
CA ASP A 223 -9.05 -7.24 8.34
C ASP A 223 -9.69 -7.72 9.64
N ASP A 224 -9.64 -9.00 9.92
CA ASP A 224 -10.20 -9.61 11.12
C ASP A 224 -9.18 -10.54 11.82
N LEU A 225 -9.66 -11.28 12.83
CA LEU A 225 -8.81 -12.20 13.60
C LEU A 225 -8.40 -13.43 12.78
N ASN A 226 -9.25 -13.93 11.89
CA ASN A 226 -8.93 -15.10 11.08
C ASN A 226 -7.81 -14.77 10.08
N ASP A 227 -7.88 -13.58 9.46
CA ASP A 227 -6.81 -13.09 8.58
C ASP A 227 -5.50 -12.95 9.35
N PHE A 228 -5.59 -12.44 10.59
CA PHE A 228 -4.41 -12.25 11.45
C PHE A 228 -3.72 -13.58 11.76
N GLU A 229 -4.48 -14.57 12.22
CA GLU A 229 -3.97 -15.91 12.56
C GLU A 229 -3.42 -16.62 11.31
N TYR A 230 -4.13 -16.49 10.17
CA TYR A 230 -3.68 -17.06 8.91
C TYR A 230 -2.38 -16.41 8.40
N ALA A 231 -2.29 -15.09 8.44
CA ALA A 231 -1.08 -14.38 8.06
C ALA A 231 0.11 -14.74 8.98
N GLU A 232 -0.11 -14.85 10.31
CA GLU A 232 0.93 -15.22 11.27
C GLU A 232 1.41 -16.66 11.05
N TRP A 233 0.49 -17.58 10.75
CA TRP A 233 0.84 -18.96 10.38
C TRP A 233 1.68 -18.99 9.10
N LEU A 234 1.30 -18.26 8.07
CA LEU A 234 2.07 -18.14 6.82
C LEU A 234 3.47 -17.57 7.08
N TYR A 235 3.56 -16.50 7.88
CA TYR A 235 4.85 -15.89 8.25
C TYR A 235 5.81 -16.92 8.87
N HIS A 236 5.35 -17.65 9.86
CA HIS A 236 6.17 -18.68 10.54
C HIS A 236 6.53 -19.83 9.60
N ARG A 237 5.58 -20.28 8.78
CA ARG A 237 5.79 -21.36 7.81
C ARG A 237 6.88 -20.98 6.80
N HIS A 238 6.78 -19.80 6.17
CA HIS A 238 7.76 -19.38 5.17
C HIS A 238 9.12 -19.10 5.77
N LYS A 239 9.17 -18.51 6.95
CA LYS A 239 10.43 -18.32 7.68
C LYS A 239 11.11 -19.65 8.02
N ALA A 240 10.35 -20.67 8.41
CA ALA A 240 10.88 -22.00 8.76
C ALA A 240 11.47 -22.75 7.56
N TYR A 241 10.95 -22.51 6.36
CA TYR A 241 11.40 -23.19 5.14
C TYR A 241 12.35 -22.34 4.27
N GLY A 242 12.70 -21.12 4.70
CA GLY A 242 13.62 -20.23 3.96
C GLY A 242 13.08 -19.78 2.60
N LEU A 243 11.75 -19.73 2.45
CA LEU A 243 11.05 -19.38 1.22
C LEU A 243 10.75 -17.88 1.17
#